data_ddff9c9db14cd42d3eb0fdf8a15bfd0a
#
_entry.id   ddff9c9db14cd42d3eb0fdf8a15bfd0a
#
_cell.length_a   1.000
_cell.length_b   1.000
_cell.length_c   1.000
_cell.angle_alpha   90.00
_cell.angle_beta   90.00
_cell.angle_gamma   90.00
#
_symmetry.space_group_name_H-M   'P 1'
#
loop_
_entity.id
_entity.type
_entity.pdbx_description
1 polymer ?
#
loop_
_entity_poly.entity_id
_entity_poly.type
_entity_poly.pdbx_seq_one_letter_code
_entity_poly.pdbx_strand_id
1 'polypeptide(L)'
;MHEMKRTLSRRHLLKASGALLAGSAFSTRVMAEAPPAEPITPDLIAAANKEGQVIYYTSTDLPVAERLAKAFEAKYPGIAVRVERTGAERVFQRIGQEYSSNIHAVDVVNSSDAAHFIVWKRDGILAPYVPEDVAKFYPPEHKDIDGQFASFRVWLSIIAYNTSLVKAEDAPKSFADLLDPKWKGKIVKAHPGYSGTIMTATYQMQRDLGWNYFEQLAKQNIMQVQSSADPPKKLDLGERAVMADGNEYNIFQMKEAGRPVEPVYASEGSPLIIGPNGIFKGSPNPNAAKLFQSFCFSREAQQLIIDTGGLRSVHPETQEKPGRTPFKDIKTMKDDAAAVEREGGAIKSRYSKIFHV
;
A
#
# COMPACT_ATOMS: atom_id res chain seq x y z
N MET A 1 35.28 -83.94 20.47
CA MET A 1 34.20 -83.53 19.55
C MET A 1 33.19 -82.72 20.40
N HIS A 2 33.33 -81.44 20.39
CA HIS A 2 32.28 -80.50 20.82
C HIS A 2 32.52 -79.12 20.18
N GLU A 3 31.72 -78.77 19.21
CA GLU A 3 31.71 -77.46 18.57
C GLU A 3 31.15 -76.38 19.54
N MET A 4 31.89 -75.31 19.75
CA MET A 4 31.43 -74.14 20.45
C MET A 4 31.02 -73.13 19.42
N LYS A 5 29.72 -72.94 19.17
CA LYS A 5 29.13 -71.81 18.44
C LYS A 5 29.27 -70.53 19.25
N ARG A 6 30.12 -69.58 18.80
CA ARG A 6 30.17 -68.21 19.33
C ARG A 6 29.04 -67.39 18.74
N THR A 7 28.04 -67.09 19.53
CA THR A 7 26.99 -66.12 19.18
C THR A 7 27.55 -64.70 19.35
N LEU A 8 27.63 -63.97 18.26
CA LEU A 8 27.98 -62.53 18.24
C LEU A 8 26.81 -61.73 18.85
N SER A 9 27.05 -61.10 19.97
CA SER A 9 26.08 -60.27 20.70
C SER A 9 25.82 -58.96 19.90
N ARG A 10 24.53 -58.64 19.80
CA ARG A 10 24.00 -57.41 19.14
C ARG A 10 24.52 -56.07 19.73
N ARG A 11 25.33 -56.11 20.77
CA ARG A 11 25.89 -54.95 21.46
C ARG A 11 27.17 -54.38 20.82
N HIS A 12 27.80 -55.07 19.87
CA HIS A 12 29.04 -54.63 19.21
C HIS A 12 28.81 -53.97 17.85
N LEU A 13 27.56 -53.96 17.32
CA LEU A 13 27.20 -53.28 16.08
C LEU A 13 26.79 -51.81 16.26
N LEU A 14 26.68 -51.33 17.50
CA LEU A 14 26.24 -49.98 17.84
C LEU A 14 27.35 -49.00 18.19
N LYS A 15 28.61 -49.37 18.02
CA LYS A 15 29.77 -48.47 18.32
C LYS A 15 30.57 -48.01 17.10
N ALA A 16 30.14 -48.33 15.89
CA ALA A 16 30.86 -47.96 14.66
C ALA A 16 30.06 -47.01 13.76
N SER A 17 28.96 -46.38 14.18
CA SER A 17 28.14 -45.46 13.39
C SER A 17 27.92 -44.09 14.05
N GLY A 18 28.90 -43.63 14.81
CA GLY A 18 28.79 -42.41 15.59
C GLY A 18 29.73 -41.26 15.13
N ALA A 19 30.04 -41.15 13.87
CA ALA A 19 30.86 -40.05 13.36
C ALA A 19 30.50 -39.69 11.91
N LEU A 20 29.22 -39.39 11.66
CA LEU A 20 28.83 -38.80 10.36
C LEU A 20 27.73 -37.76 10.60
N LEU A 21 28.13 -36.48 10.41
CA LEU A 21 27.31 -35.40 9.93
C LEU A 21 26.26 -34.82 10.88
N ALA A 22 26.69 -34.05 11.85
CA ALA A 22 26.00 -32.81 12.18
C ALA A 22 26.50 -31.70 11.21
N GLY A 23 26.30 -31.88 9.93
CA GLY A 23 26.29 -30.83 8.96
C GLY A 23 24.96 -30.13 9.10
N SER A 24 24.86 -29.17 10.03
CA SER A 24 23.78 -28.20 10.05
C SER A 24 23.79 -27.50 8.69
N ALA A 25 22.91 -27.95 7.79
CA ALA A 25 22.53 -27.17 6.64
C ALA A 25 21.84 -25.90 7.21
N PHE A 26 22.64 -24.89 7.57
CA PHE A 26 22.21 -23.54 7.51
C PHE A 26 21.86 -23.32 6.04
N SER A 27 20.61 -23.53 5.66
CA SER A 27 20.03 -22.95 4.46
C SER A 27 20.04 -21.45 4.73
N THR A 28 21.20 -20.82 4.43
CA THR A 28 21.22 -19.40 4.14
C THR A 28 20.17 -19.24 3.05
N ARG A 29 19.01 -18.67 3.40
CA ARG A 29 18.15 -18.08 2.39
C ARG A 29 19.05 -17.11 1.63
N VAL A 30 19.52 -17.52 0.47
CA VAL A 30 20.08 -16.60 -0.50
C VAL A 30 18.93 -15.66 -0.80
N MET A 31 18.98 -14.45 -0.23
CA MET A 31 18.07 -13.37 -0.63
C MET A 31 18.37 -13.21 -2.12
N ALA A 32 17.38 -13.49 -2.95
CA ALA A 32 17.53 -13.28 -4.38
C ALA A 32 17.77 -11.77 -4.56
N GLU A 33 18.91 -11.42 -5.14
CA GLU A 33 19.20 -10.03 -5.50
C GLU A 33 18.17 -9.60 -6.56
N ALA A 34 17.72 -8.34 -6.50
CA ALA A 34 16.84 -7.79 -7.52
C ALA A 34 17.44 -7.98 -8.92
N PRO A 35 16.66 -8.32 -9.93
CA PRO A 35 17.16 -8.42 -11.29
C PRO A 35 17.73 -7.07 -11.74
N PRO A 36 18.66 -7.05 -12.71
CA PRO A 36 19.12 -5.82 -13.33
C PRO A 36 17.92 -4.98 -13.83
N ALA A 37 18.07 -3.66 -13.77
CA ALA A 37 17.06 -2.76 -14.30
C ALA A 37 16.86 -2.98 -15.81
N GLU A 38 15.60 -3.01 -16.24
CA GLU A 38 15.25 -3.20 -17.64
C GLU A 38 14.78 -1.84 -18.24
N PRO A 39 15.48 -1.32 -19.26
CA PRO A 39 15.04 -0.14 -19.99
C PRO A 39 13.86 -0.47 -20.94
N ILE A 40 13.11 0.54 -21.31
CA ILE A 40 12.11 0.42 -22.36
C ILE A 40 12.83 0.34 -23.71
N THR A 41 12.75 -0.81 -24.39
CA THR A 41 13.39 -1.06 -25.69
C THR A 41 12.34 -1.15 -26.80
N PRO A 42 12.73 -0.93 -28.10
CA PRO A 42 11.84 -1.17 -29.23
C PRO A 42 11.27 -2.60 -29.26
N ASP A 43 12.04 -3.59 -28.84
CA ASP A 43 11.59 -5.00 -28.79
C ASP A 43 10.52 -5.21 -27.72
N LEU A 44 10.66 -4.60 -26.53
CA LEU A 44 9.63 -4.64 -25.51
C LEU A 44 8.34 -3.98 -25.99
N ILE A 45 8.42 -2.82 -26.66
CA ILE A 45 7.26 -2.14 -27.23
C ILE A 45 6.59 -3.02 -28.29
N ALA A 46 7.37 -3.62 -29.17
CA ALA A 46 6.84 -4.49 -30.23
C ALA A 46 6.17 -5.75 -29.65
N ALA A 47 6.74 -6.35 -28.59
CA ALA A 47 6.15 -7.50 -27.92
C ALA A 47 4.86 -7.11 -27.17
N ALA A 48 4.84 -5.98 -26.47
CA ALA A 48 3.66 -5.46 -25.78
C ALA A 48 2.52 -5.13 -26.77
N ASN A 49 2.85 -4.57 -27.95
CA ASN A 49 1.86 -4.32 -29.03
C ASN A 49 1.22 -5.62 -29.55
N LYS A 50 1.95 -6.73 -29.59
CA LYS A 50 1.37 -8.04 -29.98
C LYS A 50 0.38 -8.56 -28.93
N GLU A 51 0.59 -8.24 -27.65
CA GLU A 51 -0.34 -8.58 -26.55
C GLU A 51 -1.57 -7.66 -26.57
N GLY A 52 -1.41 -6.39 -26.98
CA GLY A 52 -2.47 -5.43 -27.29
C GLY A 52 -3.25 -4.90 -26.08
N GLN A 53 -2.96 -5.36 -24.87
CA GLN A 53 -3.64 -4.88 -23.66
C GLN A 53 -2.82 -5.11 -22.41
N VAL A 54 -3.19 -4.37 -21.34
CA VAL A 54 -2.78 -4.64 -19.96
C VAL A 54 -3.97 -4.55 -19.03
N ILE A 55 -4.11 -5.49 -18.09
CA ILE A 55 -5.17 -5.53 -17.10
C ILE A 55 -4.62 -4.99 -15.78
N TYR A 56 -5.12 -3.84 -15.36
CA TYR A 56 -4.65 -3.10 -14.21
C TYR A 56 -5.68 -3.13 -13.07
N TYR A 57 -5.43 -3.93 -12.02
CA TYR A 57 -6.22 -3.91 -10.80
C TYR A 57 -5.70 -2.83 -9.87
N THR A 58 -6.57 -1.95 -9.40
CA THR A 58 -6.10 -0.80 -8.61
C THR A 58 -7.09 -0.35 -7.53
N SER A 59 -6.53 0.17 -6.44
CA SER A 59 -7.24 0.93 -5.43
C SER A 59 -7.12 2.45 -5.60
N THR A 60 -6.42 2.91 -6.64
CA THR A 60 -6.35 4.34 -7.01
C THR A 60 -7.74 4.83 -7.41
N ASP A 61 -8.07 6.08 -7.11
CA ASP A 61 -9.34 6.68 -7.50
C ASP A 61 -9.52 6.60 -9.02
N LEU A 62 -10.72 6.18 -9.44
CA LEU A 62 -11.00 5.86 -10.84
C LEU A 62 -10.60 6.96 -11.83
N PRO A 63 -10.91 8.25 -11.59
CA PRO A 63 -10.51 9.31 -12.53
C PRO A 63 -8.99 9.44 -12.72
N VAL A 64 -8.20 9.16 -11.67
CA VAL A 64 -6.73 9.19 -11.73
C VAL A 64 -6.21 7.98 -12.50
N ALA A 65 -6.73 6.79 -12.20
CA ALA A 65 -6.35 5.56 -12.88
C ALA A 65 -6.69 5.60 -14.38
N GLU A 66 -7.85 6.13 -14.75
CA GLU A 66 -8.26 6.32 -16.16
C GLU A 66 -7.39 7.34 -16.89
N ARG A 67 -6.99 8.45 -16.24
CA ARG A 67 -6.06 9.41 -16.85
C ARG A 67 -4.69 8.82 -17.07
N LEU A 68 -4.18 8.02 -16.12
CA LEU A 68 -2.93 7.29 -16.25
C LEU A 68 -3.01 6.29 -17.43
N ALA A 69 -4.11 5.54 -17.52
CA ALA A 69 -4.38 4.62 -18.62
C ALA A 69 -4.37 5.34 -19.99
N LYS A 70 -5.11 6.44 -20.12
CA LYS A 70 -5.17 7.23 -21.35
C LYS A 70 -3.82 7.83 -21.74
N ALA A 71 -3.01 8.27 -20.78
CA ALA A 71 -1.67 8.79 -21.05
C ALA A 71 -0.75 7.67 -21.58
N PHE A 72 -0.84 6.48 -21.02
CA PHE A 72 -0.12 5.30 -21.53
C PHE A 72 -0.57 4.93 -22.94
N GLU A 73 -1.88 4.82 -23.18
CA GLU A 73 -2.45 4.48 -24.49
C GLU A 73 -2.07 5.50 -25.58
N ALA A 74 -2.00 6.79 -25.22
CA ALA A 74 -1.56 7.84 -26.11
C ALA A 74 -0.07 7.72 -26.46
N LYS A 75 0.76 7.30 -25.51
CA LYS A 75 2.21 7.12 -25.70
C LYS A 75 2.54 5.83 -26.44
N TYR A 76 1.75 4.78 -26.23
CA TYR A 76 1.94 3.46 -26.82
C TYR A 76 0.66 3.00 -27.55
N PRO A 77 0.37 3.59 -28.73
CA PRO A 77 -0.82 3.25 -29.50
C PRO A 77 -0.86 1.75 -29.84
N GLY A 78 -2.02 1.14 -29.69
CA GLY A 78 -2.23 -0.29 -29.93
C GLY A 78 -2.27 -1.15 -28.68
N ILE A 79 -1.98 -0.58 -27.48
CA ILE A 79 -2.07 -1.30 -26.21
C ILE A 79 -3.15 -0.63 -25.34
N ALA A 80 -4.26 -1.32 -25.11
CA ALA A 80 -5.35 -0.83 -24.27
C ALA A 80 -5.08 -1.14 -22.78
N VAL A 81 -5.45 -0.22 -21.89
CA VAL A 81 -5.38 -0.43 -20.43
C VAL A 81 -6.77 -0.69 -19.86
N ARG A 82 -7.02 -1.91 -19.41
CA ARG A 82 -8.25 -2.26 -18.71
C ARG A 82 -8.12 -1.98 -17.22
N VAL A 83 -8.70 -0.89 -16.78
CA VAL A 83 -8.71 -0.48 -15.38
C VAL A 83 -9.84 -1.18 -14.62
N GLU A 84 -9.48 -1.98 -13.64
CA GLU A 84 -10.39 -2.65 -12.70
C GLU A 84 -10.21 -2.02 -11.31
N ARG A 85 -11.07 -1.05 -10.94
CA ARG A 85 -10.95 -0.30 -9.69
C ARG A 85 -11.90 -0.81 -8.61
N THR A 86 -11.33 -1.18 -7.45
CA THR A 86 -12.08 -1.43 -6.21
C THR A 86 -11.23 -1.08 -4.98
N GLY A 87 -11.76 -1.22 -3.76
CA GLY A 87 -10.98 -1.02 -2.53
C GLY A 87 -9.85 -2.05 -2.39
N ALA A 88 -8.75 -1.66 -1.74
CA ALA A 88 -7.54 -2.48 -1.63
C ALA A 88 -7.80 -3.90 -1.09
N GLU A 89 -8.61 -4.02 -0.04
CA GLU A 89 -8.98 -5.31 0.55
C GLU A 89 -9.74 -6.20 -0.45
N ARG A 90 -10.64 -5.62 -1.25
CA ARG A 90 -11.38 -6.38 -2.27
C ARG A 90 -10.48 -6.80 -3.44
N VAL A 91 -9.51 -5.96 -3.83
CA VAL A 91 -8.48 -6.34 -4.81
C VAL A 91 -7.71 -7.56 -4.29
N PHE A 92 -7.27 -7.49 -3.03
CA PHE A 92 -6.51 -8.57 -2.40
C PHE A 92 -7.30 -9.89 -2.36
N GLN A 93 -8.54 -9.85 -1.88
CA GLN A 93 -9.42 -11.02 -1.81
C GLN A 93 -9.71 -11.61 -3.19
N ARG A 94 -10.00 -10.74 -4.19
CA ARG A 94 -10.26 -11.17 -5.56
C ARG A 94 -9.07 -11.91 -6.16
N ILE A 95 -7.86 -11.35 -6.04
CA ILE A 95 -6.63 -11.98 -6.52
C ILE A 95 -6.41 -13.33 -5.82
N GLY A 96 -6.62 -13.40 -4.51
CA GLY A 96 -6.51 -14.67 -3.76
C GLY A 96 -7.49 -15.74 -4.28
N GLN A 97 -8.73 -15.37 -4.58
CA GLN A 97 -9.73 -16.27 -5.14
C GLN A 97 -9.37 -16.71 -6.58
N GLU A 98 -8.94 -15.77 -7.42
CA GLU A 98 -8.51 -16.05 -8.79
C GLU A 98 -7.34 -17.04 -8.81
N TYR A 99 -6.28 -16.77 -8.04
CA TYR A 99 -5.11 -17.65 -7.95
C TYR A 99 -5.44 -19.04 -7.36
N SER A 100 -6.28 -19.11 -6.33
CA SER A 100 -6.73 -20.40 -5.77
C SER A 100 -7.52 -21.25 -6.78
N SER A 101 -8.14 -20.60 -7.74
CA SER A 101 -8.88 -21.23 -8.86
C SER A 101 -8.04 -21.40 -10.12
N ASN A 102 -6.71 -21.18 -10.05
CA ASN A 102 -5.79 -21.17 -11.18
C ASN A 102 -6.19 -20.20 -12.30
N ILE A 103 -6.81 -19.08 -11.93
CA ILE A 103 -7.16 -17.98 -12.84
C ILE A 103 -6.10 -16.89 -12.68
N HIS A 104 -5.49 -16.51 -13.79
CA HIS A 104 -4.46 -15.49 -13.87
C HIS A 104 -4.97 -14.35 -14.76
N ALA A 105 -5.79 -13.47 -14.19
CA ALA A 105 -6.46 -12.41 -14.95
C ALA A 105 -5.74 -11.05 -14.87
N VAL A 106 -4.93 -10.81 -13.83
CA VAL A 106 -4.29 -9.53 -13.59
C VAL A 106 -2.87 -9.49 -14.14
N ASP A 107 -2.51 -8.37 -14.75
CA ASP A 107 -1.14 -8.09 -15.19
C ASP A 107 -0.38 -7.27 -14.15
N VAL A 108 -0.90 -6.09 -13.83
CA VAL A 108 -0.30 -5.14 -12.89
C VAL A 108 -1.29 -4.79 -11.78
N VAL A 109 -0.81 -4.73 -10.55
CA VAL A 109 -1.63 -4.34 -9.41
C VAL A 109 -1.07 -3.10 -8.71
N ASN A 110 -1.98 -2.21 -8.26
CA ASN A 110 -1.72 -1.19 -7.26
C ASN A 110 -2.62 -1.39 -6.05
N SER A 111 -2.05 -1.38 -4.86
CA SER A 111 -2.81 -1.40 -3.63
C SER A 111 -2.46 -0.21 -2.74
N SER A 112 -3.43 0.29 -1.97
CA SER A 112 -3.21 1.26 -0.89
C SER A 112 -2.77 0.61 0.43
N ASP A 113 -2.45 -0.67 0.39
CA ASP A 113 -1.91 -1.44 1.51
C ASP A 113 -0.66 -2.19 1.03
N ALA A 114 0.50 -1.74 1.48
CA ALA A 114 1.77 -2.36 1.14
C ALA A 114 1.92 -3.77 1.76
N ALA A 115 1.17 -4.09 2.82
CA ALA A 115 1.15 -5.41 3.43
C ALA A 115 0.66 -6.51 2.46
N HIS A 116 -0.23 -6.17 1.52
CA HIS A 116 -0.67 -7.10 0.47
C HIS A 116 0.50 -7.60 -0.38
N PHE A 117 1.46 -6.72 -0.69
CA PHE A 117 2.66 -7.09 -1.45
C PHE A 117 3.58 -8.01 -0.66
N ILE A 118 3.65 -7.86 0.66
CA ILE A 118 4.39 -8.79 1.53
C ILE A 118 3.79 -10.20 1.44
N VAL A 119 2.46 -10.31 1.46
CA VAL A 119 1.75 -11.60 1.30
C VAL A 119 1.99 -12.19 -0.10
N TRP A 120 1.73 -11.43 -1.16
CA TRP A 120 1.91 -11.91 -2.54
C TRP A 120 3.36 -12.30 -2.85
N LYS A 121 4.33 -11.57 -2.28
CA LYS A 121 5.75 -11.92 -2.37
C LYS A 121 6.04 -13.25 -1.67
N ARG A 122 5.57 -13.41 -0.43
CA ARG A 122 5.72 -14.65 0.34
C ARG A 122 5.11 -15.84 -0.38
N ASP A 123 3.94 -15.65 -1.00
CA ASP A 123 3.23 -16.68 -1.75
C ASP A 123 3.85 -16.95 -3.14
N GLY A 124 4.87 -16.16 -3.51
CA GLY A 124 5.66 -16.35 -4.73
C GLY A 124 4.92 -16.02 -6.02
N ILE A 125 3.86 -15.22 -5.97
CA ILE A 125 3.01 -14.88 -7.11
C ILE A 125 3.35 -13.54 -7.78
N LEU A 126 4.26 -12.74 -7.22
CA LEU A 126 4.79 -11.53 -7.86
C LEU A 126 5.97 -11.87 -8.77
N ALA A 127 6.05 -11.22 -9.93
CA ALA A 127 7.18 -11.29 -10.85
C ALA A 127 8.23 -10.24 -10.47
N PRO A 128 9.52 -10.61 -10.38
CA PRO A 128 10.58 -9.62 -10.20
C PRO A 128 10.75 -8.83 -11.49
N TYR A 129 10.67 -7.51 -11.38
CA TYR A 129 10.88 -6.58 -12.49
C TYR A 129 11.25 -5.20 -11.95
N VAL A 130 12.40 -4.67 -12.36
CA VAL A 130 12.89 -3.36 -11.93
C VAL A 130 12.88 -2.39 -13.11
N PRO A 131 11.94 -1.44 -13.17
CA PRO A 131 11.99 -0.33 -14.10
C PRO A 131 13.28 0.49 -13.94
N GLU A 132 13.83 1.03 -15.03
CA GLU A 132 15.06 1.84 -15.01
C GLU A 132 14.94 3.04 -14.05
N ASP A 133 13.81 3.76 -14.08
CA ASP A 133 13.57 4.91 -13.20
C ASP A 133 13.52 4.51 -11.72
N VAL A 134 12.98 3.31 -11.41
CA VAL A 134 12.99 2.79 -10.04
C VAL A 134 14.42 2.52 -9.57
N ALA A 135 15.24 1.90 -10.41
CA ALA A 135 16.65 1.63 -10.07
C ALA A 135 17.42 2.92 -9.84
N LYS A 136 17.23 3.92 -10.72
CA LYS A 136 18.02 5.16 -10.76
C LYS A 136 17.60 6.18 -9.71
N PHE A 137 16.30 6.35 -9.48
CA PHE A 137 15.78 7.50 -8.76
C PHE A 137 15.12 7.17 -7.42
N TYR A 138 14.63 5.96 -7.22
CA TYR A 138 13.88 5.65 -6.00
C TYR A 138 14.81 5.28 -4.85
N PRO A 139 14.60 5.85 -3.66
CA PRO A 139 15.38 5.49 -2.48
C PRO A 139 15.09 4.05 -2.03
N PRO A 140 16.03 3.40 -1.30
CA PRO A 140 15.91 1.99 -0.91
C PRO A 140 14.62 1.64 -0.18
N GLU A 141 14.13 2.52 0.69
CA GLU A 141 12.89 2.34 1.46
C GLU A 141 11.61 2.31 0.61
N HIS A 142 11.71 2.72 -0.65
CA HIS A 142 10.62 2.72 -1.63
C HIS A 142 10.77 1.64 -2.70
N LYS A 143 11.70 0.70 -2.53
CA LYS A 143 11.95 -0.44 -3.42
C LYS A 143 11.97 -1.74 -2.65
N ASP A 144 11.34 -2.77 -3.19
CA ASP A 144 11.53 -4.12 -2.68
C ASP A 144 12.93 -4.63 -3.00
N ILE A 145 13.58 -5.27 -2.02
CA ILE A 145 14.95 -5.75 -2.16
C ILE A 145 15.14 -6.79 -3.27
N ASP A 146 14.09 -7.55 -3.58
CA ASP A 146 14.09 -8.58 -4.64
C ASP A 146 13.47 -8.06 -5.95
N GLY A 147 13.15 -6.75 -6.02
CA GLY A 147 12.62 -6.10 -7.21
C GLY A 147 11.21 -6.53 -7.62
N GLN A 148 10.38 -7.01 -6.69
CA GLN A 148 9.03 -7.49 -7.02
C GLN A 148 7.96 -6.40 -6.97
N PHE A 149 8.23 -5.28 -6.29
CA PHE A 149 7.36 -4.10 -6.24
C PHE A 149 8.14 -2.83 -5.88
N ALA A 150 7.54 -1.68 -6.13
CA ALA A 150 8.05 -0.39 -5.70
C ALA A 150 6.89 0.57 -5.39
N SER A 151 7.18 1.62 -4.62
CA SER A 151 6.20 2.64 -4.22
C SER A 151 5.78 3.48 -5.43
N PHE A 152 4.61 3.20 -5.99
CA PHE A 152 4.09 3.94 -7.13
C PHE A 152 3.56 5.33 -6.73
N ARG A 153 2.94 5.43 -5.56
CA ARG A 153 2.37 6.66 -5.03
C ARG A 153 2.48 6.71 -3.52
N VAL A 154 2.57 7.92 -2.98
CA VAL A 154 2.51 8.14 -1.54
C VAL A 154 1.51 9.25 -1.22
N TRP A 155 0.95 9.23 -0.03
CA TRP A 155 0.07 10.28 0.49
C TRP A 155 0.00 10.17 2.02
N LEU A 156 -0.68 11.12 2.63
CA LEU A 156 -0.88 11.13 4.06
C LEU A 156 -2.34 10.84 4.41
N SER A 157 -2.55 10.17 5.53
CA SER A 157 -3.85 10.12 6.21
C SER A 157 -3.86 11.23 7.23
N ILE A 158 -4.74 12.23 7.04
CA ILE A 158 -4.69 13.48 7.79
C ILE A 158 -5.98 13.79 8.53
N ILE A 159 -5.89 14.69 9.51
CA ILE A 159 -7.03 15.40 10.06
C ILE A 159 -7.47 16.46 9.02
N ALA A 160 -8.77 16.76 8.97
CA ALA A 160 -9.28 17.92 8.25
C ALA A 160 -10.56 18.42 8.91
N TYR A 161 -10.93 19.66 8.61
CA TYR A 161 -12.17 20.26 9.12
C TYR A 161 -12.92 21.02 8.03
N ASN A 162 -14.25 21.19 8.26
CA ASN A 162 -15.09 22.00 7.40
C ASN A 162 -15.05 23.46 7.90
N THR A 163 -14.55 24.37 7.06
CA THR A 163 -14.36 25.80 7.40
C THR A 163 -15.65 26.58 7.58
N SER A 164 -16.79 26.06 7.12
CA SER A 164 -18.11 26.66 7.39
C SER A 164 -18.65 26.31 8.77
N LEU A 165 -18.11 25.24 9.40
CA LEU A 165 -18.57 24.73 10.69
C LEU A 165 -17.58 24.97 11.85
N VAL A 166 -16.28 25.14 11.51
CA VAL A 166 -15.20 25.30 12.47
C VAL A 166 -14.32 26.46 12.01
N LYS A 167 -14.10 27.42 12.92
CA LYS A 167 -13.16 28.51 12.68
C LYS A 167 -11.72 28.01 12.77
N ALA A 168 -10.81 28.64 12.06
CA ALA A 168 -9.40 28.24 12.00
C ALA A 168 -8.71 28.22 13.40
N GLU A 169 -9.06 29.17 14.27
CA GLU A 169 -8.54 29.25 15.65
C GLU A 169 -9.01 28.09 16.53
N ASP A 170 -10.19 27.53 16.25
CA ASP A 170 -10.81 26.43 17.01
C ASP A 170 -10.48 25.05 16.45
N ALA A 171 -9.86 24.98 15.25
CA ALA A 171 -9.56 23.74 14.56
C ALA A 171 -8.57 22.87 15.36
N PRO A 172 -8.71 21.53 15.30
CA PRO A 172 -7.74 20.63 15.94
C PRO A 172 -6.38 20.75 15.26
N LYS A 173 -5.28 20.70 16.03
CA LYS A 173 -3.90 20.73 15.53
C LYS A 173 -3.14 19.42 15.77
N SER A 174 -3.78 18.51 16.51
CA SER A 174 -3.20 17.25 16.94
C SER A 174 -4.27 16.16 16.99
N PHE A 175 -3.86 14.91 17.03
CA PHE A 175 -4.77 13.81 17.32
C PHE A 175 -5.33 13.91 18.75
N ALA A 176 -4.52 14.41 19.69
CA ALA A 176 -4.98 14.63 21.06
C ALA A 176 -6.13 15.64 21.14
N ASP A 177 -6.13 16.68 20.30
CA ASP A 177 -7.22 17.66 20.26
C ASP A 177 -8.57 17.07 19.86
N LEU A 178 -8.58 15.95 19.12
CA LEU A 178 -9.82 15.24 18.75
C LEU A 178 -10.51 14.58 19.94
N LEU A 179 -9.83 14.48 21.07
CA LEU A 179 -10.36 13.92 22.31
C LEU A 179 -11.12 14.96 23.14
N ASP A 180 -11.08 16.24 22.76
CA ASP A 180 -11.84 17.31 23.43
C ASP A 180 -13.35 17.03 23.30
N PRO A 181 -14.13 17.07 24.41
CA PRO A 181 -15.58 16.87 24.40
C PRO A 181 -16.34 17.76 23.42
N LYS A 182 -15.81 18.92 23.03
CA LYS A 182 -16.43 19.80 22.01
C LYS A 182 -16.65 19.13 20.66
N TRP A 183 -15.91 18.04 20.36
CA TRP A 183 -16.01 17.28 19.13
C TRP A 183 -17.00 16.10 19.17
N LYS A 184 -17.63 15.86 20.32
CA LYS A 184 -18.56 14.74 20.48
C LYS A 184 -19.68 14.78 19.45
N GLY A 185 -19.83 13.71 18.67
CA GLY A 185 -20.81 13.58 17.56
C GLY A 185 -20.47 14.37 16.30
N LYS A 186 -19.29 15.05 16.26
CA LYS A 186 -18.90 15.90 15.12
C LYS A 186 -17.77 15.30 14.26
N ILE A 187 -17.26 14.12 14.62
CA ILE A 187 -16.14 13.48 13.96
C ILE A 187 -16.61 12.39 13.00
N VAL A 188 -15.93 12.26 11.85
CA VAL A 188 -16.03 11.11 10.95
C VAL A 188 -14.68 10.42 10.82
N LYS A 189 -14.69 9.08 10.73
CA LYS A 189 -13.51 8.24 10.55
C LYS A 189 -13.88 7.00 9.73
N ALA A 190 -12.95 6.52 8.89
CA ALA A 190 -13.15 5.27 8.18
C ALA A 190 -12.66 4.05 9.00
N HIS A 191 -13.19 2.87 8.64
CA HIS A 191 -12.91 1.62 9.35
C HIS A 191 -11.72 0.87 8.72
N PRO A 192 -10.73 0.40 9.52
CA PRO A 192 -9.54 -0.27 9.00
C PRO A 192 -9.82 -1.61 8.31
N GLY A 193 -10.95 -2.25 8.58
CA GLY A 193 -11.33 -3.52 7.95
C GLY A 193 -11.72 -3.42 6.48
N TYR A 194 -11.91 -2.21 5.94
CA TYR A 194 -12.35 -2.01 4.56
C TYR A 194 -11.38 -1.20 3.71
N SER A 195 -10.43 -0.52 4.32
CA SER A 195 -9.50 0.39 3.65
C SER A 195 -8.06 0.14 4.07
N GLY A 196 -7.20 -0.20 3.11
CA GLY A 196 -5.77 -0.35 3.34
C GLY A 196 -5.12 0.93 3.87
N THR A 197 -5.52 2.11 3.35
CA THR A 197 -5.10 3.41 3.90
C THR A 197 -5.36 3.52 5.40
N ILE A 198 -6.58 3.20 5.82
CA ILE A 198 -6.98 3.31 7.23
C ILE A 198 -6.35 2.20 8.07
N MET A 199 -6.13 1.01 7.52
CA MET A 199 -5.40 -0.05 8.19
C MET A 199 -3.97 0.40 8.53
N THR A 200 -3.22 0.86 7.53
CA THR A 200 -1.85 1.37 7.68
C THR A 200 -1.81 2.55 8.65
N ALA A 201 -2.75 3.52 8.51
CA ALA A 201 -2.85 4.64 9.43
C ALA A 201 -3.17 4.20 10.87
N THR A 202 -4.09 3.25 11.06
CA THR A 202 -4.45 2.73 12.38
C THR A 202 -3.26 2.01 13.04
N TYR A 203 -2.49 1.24 12.25
CA TYR A 203 -1.25 0.63 12.74
C TYR A 203 -0.25 1.68 13.24
N GLN A 204 0.03 2.70 12.43
CA GLN A 204 0.99 3.75 12.80
C GLN A 204 0.52 4.52 14.03
N MET A 205 -0.77 4.89 14.08
CA MET A 205 -1.35 5.62 15.21
C MET A 205 -1.38 4.78 16.49
N GLN A 206 -1.71 3.47 16.42
CA GLN A 206 -1.70 2.62 17.62
C GLN A 206 -0.27 2.41 18.15
N ARG A 207 0.73 2.35 17.27
CA ARG A 207 2.15 2.25 17.67
C ARG A 207 2.63 3.52 18.35
N ASP A 208 2.30 4.69 17.79
CA ASP A 208 2.86 5.98 18.22
C ASP A 208 2.01 6.68 19.29
N LEU A 209 0.67 6.52 19.28
CA LEU A 209 -0.26 7.13 20.25
C LEU A 209 -0.82 6.12 21.26
N GLY A 210 -0.72 4.82 20.97
CA GLY A 210 -1.28 3.76 21.79
C GLY A 210 -2.79 3.52 21.60
N TRP A 211 -3.25 2.36 22.04
CA TRP A 211 -4.68 2.00 21.97
C TRP A 211 -5.59 2.87 22.84
N ASN A 212 -5.04 3.46 23.91
CA ASN A 212 -5.78 4.40 24.76
C ASN A 212 -6.32 5.59 23.97
N TYR A 213 -5.59 6.06 22.95
CA TYR A 213 -6.08 7.08 22.04
C TYR A 213 -7.40 6.67 21.38
N PHE A 214 -7.48 5.47 20.81
CA PHE A 214 -8.70 4.95 20.16
C PHE A 214 -9.84 4.72 21.15
N GLU A 215 -9.53 4.28 22.38
CA GLU A 215 -10.52 4.09 23.44
C GLU A 215 -11.14 5.41 23.88
N GLN A 216 -10.36 6.50 23.95
CA GLN A 216 -10.87 7.85 24.22
C GLN A 216 -11.61 8.40 22.99
N LEU A 217 -11.09 8.20 21.79
CA LEU A 217 -11.70 8.64 20.55
C LEU A 217 -13.08 7.99 20.34
N ALA A 218 -13.27 6.74 20.72
CA ALA A 218 -14.57 6.07 20.64
C ALA A 218 -15.66 6.73 21.48
N LYS A 219 -15.28 7.39 22.60
CA LYS A 219 -16.23 8.15 23.46
C LYS A 219 -16.79 9.41 22.78
N GLN A 220 -16.18 9.83 21.65
CA GLN A 220 -16.63 10.99 20.88
C GLN A 220 -17.88 10.69 19.99
N ASN A 221 -18.45 9.49 20.02
CA ASN A 221 -19.60 9.12 19.18
C ASN A 221 -19.34 9.39 17.68
N ILE A 222 -18.30 8.76 17.16
CA ILE A 222 -17.79 8.97 15.82
C ILE A 222 -18.72 8.35 14.76
N MET A 223 -18.92 9.05 13.65
CA MET A 223 -19.51 8.45 12.44
C MET A 223 -18.46 7.53 11.80
N GLN A 224 -18.73 6.24 11.73
CA GLN A 224 -17.93 5.26 11.02
C GLN A 224 -18.37 5.14 9.56
N VAL A 225 -17.39 5.13 8.64
CA VAL A 225 -17.61 4.90 7.20
C VAL A 225 -16.61 3.84 6.70
N GLN A 226 -16.79 3.34 5.47
CA GLN A 226 -15.98 2.21 4.98
C GLN A 226 -14.69 2.66 4.30
N SER A 227 -14.79 3.47 3.27
CA SER A 227 -13.65 3.89 2.45
C SER A 227 -12.93 5.10 3.04
N SER A 228 -11.61 5.19 2.89
CA SER A 228 -10.83 6.39 3.22
C SER A 228 -11.19 7.64 2.40
N ALA A 229 -11.92 7.48 1.30
CA ALA A 229 -12.46 8.58 0.50
C ALA A 229 -13.83 9.10 1.02
N ASP A 230 -14.46 8.41 1.97
CA ASP A 230 -15.77 8.83 2.48
C ASP A 230 -15.69 9.93 3.54
N PRO A 231 -14.71 9.94 4.49
CA PRO A 231 -14.60 11.04 5.46
C PRO A 231 -14.47 12.41 4.80
N PRO A 232 -13.64 12.64 3.75
CA PRO A 232 -13.63 13.91 3.02
C PRO A 232 -14.99 14.32 2.47
N LYS A 233 -15.77 13.38 1.91
CA LYS A 233 -17.11 13.67 1.39
C LYS A 233 -18.09 14.07 2.48
N LYS A 234 -18.07 13.36 3.64
CA LYS A 234 -18.90 13.70 4.79
C LYS A 234 -18.57 15.06 5.38
N LEU A 235 -17.29 15.41 5.34
CA LEU A 235 -16.79 16.71 5.75
C LEU A 235 -17.31 17.80 4.80
N ASP A 236 -17.14 17.62 3.49
CA ASP A 236 -17.59 18.56 2.46
C ASP A 236 -19.09 18.83 2.51
N LEU A 237 -19.91 17.80 2.73
CA LEU A 237 -21.35 17.90 2.88
C LEU A 237 -21.79 18.54 4.22
N GLY A 238 -20.88 18.81 5.14
CA GLY A 238 -21.20 19.34 6.47
C GLY A 238 -21.89 18.34 7.40
N GLU A 239 -21.92 17.04 7.06
CA GLU A 239 -22.49 16.01 7.93
C GLU A 239 -21.67 15.81 9.21
N ARG A 240 -20.38 16.11 9.15
CA ARG A 240 -19.46 16.18 10.28
C ARG A 240 -18.54 17.37 10.13
N ALA A 241 -18.12 17.92 11.26
CA ALA A 241 -17.30 19.12 11.32
C ALA A 241 -15.81 18.79 11.15
N VAL A 242 -15.39 17.59 11.57
CA VAL A 242 -13.98 17.17 11.60
C VAL A 242 -13.86 15.73 11.06
N MET A 243 -12.83 15.49 10.28
CA MET A 243 -12.34 14.19 9.87
C MET A 243 -11.15 13.80 10.73
N ALA A 244 -11.21 12.65 11.40
CA ALA A 244 -10.12 12.19 12.26
C ALA A 244 -8.94 11.60 11.46
N ASP A 245 -9.24 10.94 10.35
CA ASP A 245 -8.29 10.44 9.37
C ASP A 245 -8.97 10.27 8.01
N GLY A 246 -8.20 10.40 6.95
CA GLY A 246 -8.65 10.24 5.57
C GLY A 246 -7.63 10.77 4.58
N ASN A 247 -7.91 10.59 3.31
CA ASN A 247 -6.96 10.89 2.26
C ASN A 247 -6.68 12.40 2.12
N GLU A 248 -5.44 12.79 2.31
CA GLU A 248 -4.95 14.15 2.09
C GLU A 248 -5.32 14.68 0.70
N TYR A 249 -5.07 13.91 -0.34
CA TYR A 249 -5.28 14.32 -1.72
C TYR A 249 -6.75 14.62 -2.04
N ASN A 250 -7.70 13.94 -1.42
CA ASN A 250 -9.12 14.26 -1.60
C ASN A 250 -9.48 15.61 -0.98
N ILE A 251 -8.91 15.97 0.17
CA ILE A 251 -9.09 17.30 0.79
C ILE A 251 -8.51 18.37 -0.11
N PHE A 252 -7.33 18.15 -0.70
CA PHE A 252 -6.76 19.11 -1.63
C PHE A 252 -7.57 19.30 -2.89
N GLN A 253 -8.06 18.23 -3.51
CA GLN A 253 -8.94 18.29 -4.67
C GLN A 253 -10.22 19.09 -4.37
N MET A 254 -10.82 18.87 -3.20
CA MET A 254 -12.00 19.61 -2.75
C MET A 254 -11.68 21.07 -2.51
N LYS A 255 -10.55 21.39 -1.85
CA LYS A 255 -10.10 22.77 -1.61
C LYS A 255 -9.83 23.51 -2.92
N GLU A 256 -9.17 22.89 -3.90
CA GLU A 256 -8.95 23.44 -5.24
C GLU A 256 -10.27 23.70 -5.99
N ALA A 257 -11.30 22.90 -5.72
CA ALA A 257 -12.65 23.09 -6.23
C ALA A 257 -13.49 24.12 -5.43
N GLY A 258 -12.86 24.86 -4.49
CA GLY A 258 -13.53 25.89 -3.68
C GLY A 258 -14.44 25.33 -2.59
N ARG A 259 -14.31 24.06 -2.22
CA ARG A 259 -15.11 23.46 -1.15
C ARG A 259 -14.60 23.89 0.23
N PRO A 260 -15.47 24.00 1.23
CA PRO A 260 -15.13 24.55 2.56
C PRO A 260 -14.40 23.53 3.43
N VAL A 261 -13.25 23.03 2.99
CA VAL A 261 -12.45 22.04 3.71
C VAL A 261 -10.99 22.50 3.84
N GLU A 262 -10.37 22.22 5.00
CA GLU A 262 -8.99 22.57 5.26
C GLU A 262 -8.22 21.37 5.85
N PRO A 263 -7.05 21.03 5.29
CA PRO A 263 -6.19 19.96 5.83
C PRO A 263 -5.49 20.41 7.11
N VAL A 264 -5.24 19.44 8.01
CA VAL A 264 -4.42 19.63 9.20
C VAL A 264 -3.42 18.49 9.30
N TYR A 265 -2.14 18.85 9.39
CA TYR A 265 -1.07 17.92 9.68
C TYR A 265 -0.86 17.86 11.18
N ALA A 266 -1.13 16.72 11.79
CA ALA A 266 -1.08 16.55 13.24
C ALA A 266 0.34 16.76 13.78
N SER A 267 0.46 17.45 14.91
CA SER A 267 1.76 17.75 15.55
C SER A 267 2.51 16.50 15.99
N GLU A 268 1.81 15.39 16.28
CA GLU A 268 2.41 14.07 16.58
C GLU A 268 3.04 13.43 15.34
N GLY A 269 2.61 13.84 14.17
CA GLY A 269 2.95 13.30 12.85
C GLY A 269 1.73 12.74 12.14
N SER A 270 1.67 12.88 10.81
CA SER A 270 0.60 12.33 9.99
C SER A 270 0.99 10.95 9.47
N PRO A 271 0.11 9.92 9.53
CA PRO A 271 0.39 8.62 8.97
C PRO A 271 0.77 8.67 7.49
N LEU A 272 1.93 8.10 7.14
CA LEU A 272 2.42 7.96 5.78
C LEU A 272 1.87 6.68 5.14
N ILE A 273 1.25 6.83 3.98
CA ILE A 273 0.69 5.71 3.25
C ILE A 273 1.46 5.50 1.96
N ILE A 274 1.86 4.27 1.73
CA ILE A 274 2.58 3.84 0.53
C ILE A 274 1.66 2.94 -0.29
N GLY A 275 1.53 3.25 -1.57
CA GLY A 275 0.79 2.45 -2.53
C GLY A 275 1.71 1.85 -3.58
N PRO A 276 2.20 0.61 -3.39
CA PRO A 276 3.08 -0.02 -4.36
C PRO A 276 2.37 -0.43 -5.64
N ASN A 277 3.18 -0.61 -6.72
CA ASN A 277 2.83 -1.36 -7.91
C ASN A 277 3.72 -2.60 -8.04
N GLY A 278 3.16 -3.67 -8.61
CA GLY A 278 3.88 -4.90 -8.95
C GLY A 278 3.22 -5.65 -10.09
N ILE A 279 3.97 -6.54 -10.71
CA ILE A 279 3.53 -7.44 -11.80
C ILE A 279 3.30 -8.84 -11.22
N PHE A 280 2.28 -9.54 -11.69
CA PHE A 280 2.04 -10.93 -11.31
C PHE A 280 2.76 -11.92 -12.23
N LYS A 281 3.28 -13.04 -11.67
CA LYS A 281 3.99 -14.08 -12.43
C LYS A 281 3.12 -14.75 -13.52
N GLY A 282 1.85 -14.88 -13.25
CA GLY A 282 0.88 -15.44 -14.18
C GLY A 282 0.27 -14.43 -15.15
N SER A 283 0.85 -13.23 -15.27
CA SER A 283 0.34 -12.18 -16.16
C SER A 283 0.05 -12.71 -17.56
N PRO A 284 -1.18 -12.57 -18.08
CA PRO A 284 -1.50 -12.97 -19.46
C PRO A 284 -0.82 -12.09 -20.51
N ASN A 285 -0.40 -10.87 -20.15
CA ASN A 285 0.24 -9.89 -21.04
C ASN A 285 1.57 -9.38 -20.44
N PRO A 286 2.60 -10.24 -20.28
CA PRO A 286 3.78 -9.93 -19.49
C PRO A 286 4.64 -8.78 -20.04
N ASN A 287 4.68 -8.60 -21.37
CA ASN A 287 5.44 -7.50 -21.97
C ASN A 287 4.69 -6.16 -21.84
N ALA A 288 3.38 -6.16 -22.04
CA ALA A 288 2.54 -4.99 -21.79
C ALA A 288 2.54 -4.60 -20.30
N ALA A 289 2.56 -5.60 -19.38
CA ALA A 289 2.72 -5.38 -17.96
C ALA A 289 4.04 -4.68 -17.62
N LYS A 290 5.18 -5.14 -18.16
CA LYS A 290 6.48 -4.52 -17.99
C LYS A 290 6.51 -3.09 -18.53
N LEU A 291 5.99 -2.88 -19.73
CA LEU A 291 5.93 -1.57 -20.37
C LEU A 291 5.06 -0.59 -19.56
N PHE A 292 3.88 -1.03 -19.11
CA PHE A 292 2.99 -0.23 -18.27
C PHE A 292 3.59 0.04 -16.89
N GLN A 293 4.23 -0.94 -16.26
CA GLN A 293 4.94 -0.77 -14.99
C GLN A 293 6.05 0.28 -15.13
N SER A 294 6.88 0.21 -16.17
CA SER A 294 7.92 1.21 -16.45
C SER A 294 7.33 2.60 -16.68
N PHE A 295 6.24 2.70 -17.43
CA PHE A 295 5.53 3.98 -17.61
C PHE A 295 5.02 4.54 -16.29
N CYS A 296 4.41 3.72 -15.43
CA CYS A 296 3.90 4.17 -14.12
C CYS A 296 4.97 4.84 -13.26
N PHE A 297 6.22 4.39 -13.34
CA PHE A 297 7.34 4.94 -12.56
C PHE A 297 8.10 6.06 -13.27
N SER A 298 7.78 6.37 -14.53
CA SER A 298 8.42 7.47 -15.26
C SER A 298 8.05 8.82 -14.65
N ARG A 299 8.94 9.81 -14.82
CA ARG A 299 8.69 11.19 -14.42
C ARG A 299 7.34 11.71 -14.95
N GLU A 300 7.01 11.38 -16.20
CA GLU A 300 5.75 11.79 -16.85
C GLU A 300 4.52 11.28 -16.10
N ALA A 301 4.46 9.99 -15.83
CA ALA A 301 3.33 9.38 -15.10
C ALA A 301 3.28 9.83 -13.63
N GLN A 302 4.43 9.98 -12.99
CA GLN A 302 4.54 10.48 -11.64
C GLN A 302 4.08 11.93 -11.50
N GLN A 303 4.42 12.80 -12.48
CA GLN A 303 3.90 14.17 -12.52
C GLN A 303 2.38 14.17 -12.78
N LEU A 304 1.91 13.31 -13.68
CA LEU A 304 0.48 13.19 -13.99
C LEU A 304 -0.35 12.87 -12.75
N ILE A 305 0.06 11.91 -11.91
CA ILE A 305 -0.69 11.56 -10.70
C ILE A 305 -0.67 12.67 -9.63
N ILE A 306 0.39 13.49 -9.59
CA ILE A 306 0.44 14.69 -8.76
C ILE A 306 -0.57 15.72 -9.27
N ASP A 307 -0.49 16.07 -10.56
CA ASP A 307 -1.27 17.17 -11.14
C ASP A 307 -2.77 16.87 -11.17
N THR A 308 -3.13 15.63 -11.46
CA THR A 308 -4.54 15.22 -11.62
C THR A 308 -5.14 14.60 -10.40
N GLY A 309 -4.36 13.89 -9.60
CA GLY A 309 -4.80 13.13 -8.42
C GLY A 309 -4.53 13.83 -7.10
N GLY A 310 -3.69 14.87 -7.07
CA GLY A 310 -3.23 15.47 -5.83
C GLY A 310 -2.41 14.50 -4.96
N LEU A 311 -1.95 13.39 -5.55
CA LEU A 311 -1.06 12.43 -4.89
C LEU A 311 0.34 13.02 -4.71
N ARG A 312 1.18 12.36 -3.96
CA ARG A 312 2.61 12.67 -3.83
C ARG A 312 3.43 11.59 -4.50
N SER A 313 4.64 11.94 -4.92
CA SER A 313 5.60 11.03 -5.54
C SER A 313 6.92 11.06 -4.79
N VAL A 314 7.65 9.95 -4.84
CA VAL A 314 9.05 9.87 -4.37
C VAL A 314 10.05 10.07 -5.51
N HIS A 315 9.58 10.24 -6.75
CA HIS A 315 10.44 10.51 -7.90
C HIS A 315 11.01 11.94 -7.80
N PRO A 316 12.34 12.13 -7.72
CA PRO A 316 12.96 13.41 -7.37
C PRO A 316 12.80 14.50 -8.43
N GLU A 317 12.50 14.13 -9.67
CA GLU A 317 12.32 15.09 -10.78
C GLU A 317 10.87 15.60 -10.91
N THR A 318 9.97 15.21 -9.99
CA THR A 318 8.60 15.72 -9.97
C THR A 318 8.48 16.99 -9.12
N GLN A 319 7.44 17.75 -9.38
CA GLN A 319 7.12 18.99 -8.66
C GLN A 319 5.80 18.82 -7.91
N GLU A 320 5.79 19.19 -6.64
CA GLU A 320 4.55 19.25 -5.88
C GLU A 320 3.64 20.38 -6.35
N LYS A 321 2.34 20.19 -6.22
CA LYS A 321 1.37 21.23 -6.59
C LYS A 321 1.56 22.49 -5.73
N PRO A 322 1.47 23.69 -6.32
CA PRO A 322 1.50 24.95 -5.57
C PRO A 322 0.42 25.02 -4.48
N GLY A 323 0.69 25.72 -3.40
CA GLY A 323 -0.26 25.93 -2.29
C GLY A 323 -0.39 24.76 -1.32
N ARG A 324 0.36 23.66 -1.50
CA ARG A 324 0.47 22.57 -0.54
C ARG A 324 1.70 22.76 0.35
N THR A 325 1.59 22.31 1.60
CA THR A 325 2.78 22.17 2.45
C THR A 325 3.73 21.15 1.82
N PRO A 326 5.01 21.51 1.57
CA PRO A 326 5.98 20.59 1.00
C PRO A 326 6.10 19.33 1.85
N PHE A 327 6.22 18.16 1.19
CA PHE A 327 6.26 16.88 1.90
C PHE A 327 7.40 16.80 2.92
N LYS A 328 8.56 17.36 2.58
CA LYS A 328 9.73 17.44 3.47
C LYS A 328 9.51 18.23 4.76
N ASP A 329 8.52 19.13 4.78
CA ASP A 329 8.20 20.00 5.93
C ASP A 329 7.10 19.39 6.81
N ILE A 330 6.55 18.25 6.44
CA ILE A 330 5.51 17.54 7.19
C ILE A 330 6.14 16.47 8.06
N LYS A 331 5.85 16.51 9.37
CA LYS A 331 6.18 15.40 10.26
C LYS A 331 5.31 14.19 9.92
N THR A 332 5.94 13.07 9.64
CA THR A 332 5.23 11.82 9.28
C THR A 332 5.48 10.72 10.31
N MET A 333 4.48 9.86 10.50
CA MET A 333 4.67 8.57 11.13
C MET A 333 5.32 7.62 10.12
N LYS A 334 6.09 6.62 10.59
CA LYS A 334 6.81 5.69 9.71
C LYS A 334 5.91 4.52 9.30
N ASP A 335 5.96 4.17 8.01
CA ASP A 335 5.35 2.95 7.52
C ASP A 335 6.16 1.69 7.91
N ASP A 336 5.46 0.58 8.11
CA ASP A 336 6.02 -0.76 8.33
C ASP A 336 5.03 -1.81 7.81
N ALA A 337 5.08 -2.06 6.51
CA ALA A 337 4.18 -2.99 5.84
C ALA A 337 4.25 -4.41 6.40
N ALA A 338 5.43 -4.86 6.84
CA ALA A 338 5.61 -6.19 7.42
C ALA A 338 4.92 -6.30 8.80
N ALA A 339 4.96 -5.24 9.59
CA ALA A 339 4.23 -5.20 10.85
C ALA A 339 2.71 -5.08 10.63
N VAL A 340 2.27 -4.29 9.65
CA VAL A 340 0.85 -4.23 9.25
C VAL A 340 0.33 -5.61 8.86
N GLU A 341 1.11 -6.38 8.09
CA GLU A 341 0.77 -7.77 7.72
C GLU A 341 0.60 -8.65 8.95
N ARG A 342 1.58 -8.65 9.87
CA ARG A 342 1.54 -9.49 11.06
C ARG A 342 0.40 -9.15 12.02
N GLU A 343 0.10 -7.85 12.19
CA GLU A 343 -0.78 -7.33 13.23
C GLU A 343 -2.20 -7.02 12.73
N GLY A 344 -2.41 -6.98 11.41
CA GLY A 344 -3.64 -6.50 10.78
C GLY A 344 -4.92 -7.18 11.30
N GLY A 345 -4.89 -8.51 11.50
CA GLY A 345 -6.01 -9.25 12.07
C GLY A 345 -6.35 -8.82 13.51
N ALA A 346 -5.33 -8.65 14.35
CA ALA A 346 -5.48 -8.20 15.73
C ALA A 346 -5.98 -6.74 15.79
N ILE A 347 -5.45 -5.88 14.91
CA ILE A 347 -5.87 -4.48 14.80
C ILE A 347 -7.36 -4.40 14.43
N LYS A 348 -7.80 -5.10 13.38
CA LYS A 348 -9.22 -5.14 12.96
C LYS A 348 -10.11 -5.57 14.12
N SER A 349 -9.77 -6.67 14.79
CA SER A 349 -10.53 -7.21 15.91
C SER A 349 -10.61 -6.23 17.09
N ARG A 350 -9.48 -5.63 17.49
CA ARG A 350 -9.44 -4.69 18.61
C ARG A 350 -10.19 -3.39 18.29
N TYR A 351 -10.01 -2.87 17.08
CA TYR A 351 -10.72 -1.69 16.60
C TYR A 351 -12.24 -1.89 16.65
N SER A 352 -12.73 -3.00 16.08
CA SER A 352 -14.17 -3.31 16.11
C SER A 352 -14.73 -3.42 17.53
N LYS A 353 -13.98 -4.00 18.47
CA LYS A 353 -14.39 -4.05 19.89
C LYS A 353 -14.48 -2.66 20.52
N ILE A 354 -13.50 -1.79 20.25
CA ILE A 354 -13.45 -0.43 20.83
C ILE A 354 -14.60 0.45 20.31
N PHE A 355 -14.87 0.38 19.00
CA PHE A 355 -15.88 1.23 18.35
C PHE A 355 -17.25 0.57 18.21
N HIS A 356 -17.41 -0.68 18.65
CA HIS A 356 -18.66 -1.47 18.55
C HIS A 356 -19.21 -1.59 17.11
N VAL A 357 -18.32 -1.89 16.14
CA VAL A 357 -18.60 -1.97 14.69
C VAL A 357 -18.06 -3.26 14.06
#